data_f8bbf36643dd43f0605638ae2d23e384
#
_entry.id   f8bbf36643dd43f0605638ae2d23e384
#
_cell.length_a   1.000
_cell.length_b   1.000
_cell.length_c   1.000
_cell.angle_alpha   90.00
_cell.angle_beta   90.00
_cell.angle_gamma   90.00
#
_symmetry.space_group_name_H-M   'P 1'
#
loop_
_entity.id
_entity.type
_entity.pdbx_description
1 polymer ?
#
loop_
_entity_poly.entity_id
_entity_poly.type
_entity_poly.pdbx_seq_one_letter_code
_entity_poly.pdbx_strand_id
1 'polypeptide(L)'
;EWQLIRNNPMKPLINKSLSGNYSPGSTIKPIVALSALENEIVSPKFTVNCKGHKNPLELYGQTYHCWKKEGHGYVNMREAMKQSCDTYFYEISRRLGVDKLSETAKNFGLGKKVFGELFDNEKNGLIPNTTWKKNALGKNWLLGETVITGIGQGYIQTTPIQLCLMTAQIANGGHKIYPKLVLDKNYNEDDKFNLLIKNRDNIKFIQDAIFSSTNEIRGTSYRSRIDDPKYQ
;
A
#
# COMPACT_ATOMS: atom_id res chain seq x y z
N GLU A 1 16.01 28.72 22.86
CA GLU A 1 16.01 27.41 22.11
C GLU A 1 14.64 26.74 22.15
N TRP A 2 14.00 26.49 23.34
CA TRP A 2 12.70 25.82 23.46
C TRP A 2 11.59 26.50 22.64
N GLN A 3 11.47 27.84 22.68
CA GLN A 3 10.47 28.57 21.92
C GLN A 3 10.67 28.42 20.40
N LEU A 4 11.91 28.36 19.92
CA LEU A 4 12.24 28.14 18.51
C LEU A 4 11.79 26.73 18.07
N ILE A 5 12.04 25.72 18.90
CA ILE A 5 11.62 24.34 18.61
C ILE A 5 10.09 24.21 18.62
N ARG A 6 9.44 24.78 19.66
CA ARG A 6 7.98 24.70 19.82
C ARG A 6 7.23 25.42 18.70
N ASN A 7 7.74 26.57 18.25
CA ASN A 7 7.11 27.39 17.22
C ASN A 7 7.61 27.05 15.79
N ASN A 8 8.48 26.04 15.64
CA ASN A 8 9.00 25.65 14.34
C ASN A 8 7.87 25.09 13.45
N PRO A 9 7.66 25.64 12.24
CA PRO A 9 6.60 25.18 11.33
C PRO A 9 6.76 23.71 10.93
N MET A 10 7.98 23.15 10.98
CA MET A 10 8.25 21.73 10.72
C MET A 10 7.82 20.80 11.87
N LYS A 11 7.38 21.36 13.01
CA LYS A 11 6.87 20.62 14.18
C LYS A 11 7.80 19.45 14.61
N PRO A 12 9.08 19.72 14.96
CA PRO A 12 10.05 18.67 15.27
C PRO A 12 9.72 17.84 16.52
N LEU A 13 8.85 18.36 17.40
CA LEU A 13 8.40 17.65 18.60
C LEU A 13 7.34 16.59 18.33
N ILE A 14 6.77 16.54 17.12
CA ILE A 14 5.79 15.53 16.74
C ILE A 14 6.52 14.33 16.18
N ASN A 15 6.30 13.16 16.75
CA ASN A 15 6.74 11.89 16.17
C ASN A 15 5.88 11.60 14.92
N LYS A 16 6.33 12.07 13.77
CA LYS A 16 5.60 11.93 12.50
C LYS A 16 5.43 10.48 12.07
N SER A 17 6.33 9.60 12.49
CA SER A 17 6.25 8.17 12.16
C SER A 17 5.02 7.49 12.76
N LEU A 18 4.64 7.90 13.97
CA LEU A 18 3.51 7.33 14.72
C LEU A 18 2.24 8.18 14.61
N SER A 19 2.39 9.51 14.58
CA SER A 19 1.27 10.45 14.70
C SER A 19 0.86 11.09 13.38
N GLY A 20 1.65 10.95 12.31
CA GLY A 20 1.35 11.50 11.00
C GLY A 20 0.41 10.59 10.22
N ASN A 21 -0.75 11.11 9.82
CA ASN A 21 -1.66 10.43 8.89
C ASN A 21 -1.46 10.99 7.49
N TYR A 22 -1.11 10.13 6.54
CA TYR A 22 -0.84 10.50 5.16
C TYR A 22 -1.55 9.55 4.19
N SER A 23 -1.95 10.06 3.03
CA SER A 23 -2.35 9.21 1.92
C SER A 23 -1.14 8.40 1.45
N PRO A 24 -1.20 7.07 1.43
CA PRO A 24 -0.04 6.23 1.11
C PRO A 24 0.42 6.36 -0.35
N GLY A 25 -0.45 6.81 -1.24
CA GLY A 25 -0.15 6.85 -2.66
C GLY A 25 0.23 5.48 -3.21
N SER A 26 1.11 5.43 -4.18
CA SER A 26 1.51 4.18 -4.85
C SER A 26 2.18 3.14 -3.95
N THR A 27 2.56 3.48 -2.72
CA THR A 27 3.12 2.51 -1.77
C THR A 27 2.11 1.44 -1.33
N ILE A 28 0.80 1.68 -1.53
CA ILE A 28 -0.27 0.69 -1.26
C ILE A 28 -0.42 -0.35 -2.37
N LYS A 29 0.08 -0.09 -3.57
CA LYS A 29 -0.13 -0.95 -4.75
C LYS A 29 0.28 -2.42 -4.56
N PRO A 30 1.36 -2.74 -3.82
CA PRO A 30 1.66 -4.14 -3.48
C PRO A 30 0.52 -4.88 -2.78
N ILE A 31 -0.14 -4.21 -1.82
CA ILE A 31 -1.30 -4.80 -1.11
C ILE A 31 -2.52 -4.93 -2.03
N VAL A 32 -2.75 -3.95 -2.90
CA VAL A 32 -3.85 -4.02 -3.88
C VAL A 32 -3.65 -5.21 -4.83
N ALA A 33 -2.43 -5.37 -5.36
CA ALA A 33 -2.07 -6.48 -6.23
C ALA A 33 -2.17 -7.83 -5.50
N LEU A 34 -1.62 -7.92 -4.28
CA LEU A 34 -1.71 -9.12 -3.45
C LEU A 34 -3.17 -9.49 -3.16
N SER A 35 -3.99 -8.50 -2.77
CA SER A 35 -5.41 -8.72 -2.52
C SER A 35 -6.15 -9.25 -3.75
N ALA A 36 -5.82 -8.73 -4.94
CA ALA A 36 -6.43 -9.18 -6.19
C ALA A 36 -6.03 -10.62 -6.54
N LEU A 37 -4.78 -11.03 -6.24
CA LEU A 37 -4.30 -12.42 -6.43
C LEU A 37 -4.90 -13.37 -5.39
N GLU A 38 -4.88 -13.02 -4.10
CA GLU A 38 -5.40 -13.83 -3.00
C GLU A 38 -6.91 -14.08 -3.08
N ASN A 39 -7.64 -13.18 -3.72
CA ASN A 39 -9.07 -13.30 -3.98
C ASN A 39 -9.40 -13.82 -5.40
N GLU A 40 -8.39 -14.25 -6.17
CA GLU A 40 -8.54 -14.81 -7.52
C GLU A 40 -9.29 -13.88 -8.50
N ILE A 41 -9.20 -12.56 -8.28
CA ILE A 41 -9.87 -11.55 -9.13
C ILE A 41 -9.19 -11.47 -10.50
N VAL A 42 -7.86 -11.59 -10.52
CA VAL A 42 -7.04 -11.60 -11.71
C VAL A 42 -5.85 -12.54 -11.51
N SER A 43 -5.31 -13.07 -12.62
CA SER A 43 -4.03 -13.78 -12.61
C SER A 43 -2.87 -12.81 -12.84
N PRO A 44 -1.61 -13.19 -12.54
CA PRO A 44 -0.42 -12.40 -12.88
C PRO A 44 -0.30 -12.01 -14.36
N LYS A 45 -0.90 -12.81 -15.25
CA LYS A 45 -0.90 -12.59 -16.71
C LYS A 45 -1.99 -11.62 -17.19
N PHE A 46 -2.92 -11.21 -16.31
CA PHE A 46 -3.96 -10.24 -16.68
C PHE A 46 -3.32 -8.95 -17.17
N THR A 47 -3.76 -8.45 -18.33
CA THR A 47 -3.20 -7.27 -18.99
C THR A 47 -4.23 -6.15 -19.12
N VAL A 48 -3.74 -4.91 -19.03
CA VAL A 48 -4.51 -3.69 -19.26
C VAL A 48 -3.75 -2.83 -20.26
N ASN A 49 -4.45 -2.20 -21.20
CA ASN A 49 -3.87 -1.23 -22.12
C ASN A 49 -3.96 0.18 -21.55
N CYS A 50 -2.86 0.69 -21.04
CA CYS A 50 -2.75 2.05 -20.51
C CYS A 50 -2.42 3.04 -21.63
N LYS A 51 -3.41 3.80 -22.09
CA LYS A 51 -3.26 4.85 -23.10
C LYS A 51 -2.97 6.24 -22.50
N GLY A 52 -2.69 6.30 -21.19
CA GLY A 52 -2.39 7.55 -20.49
C GLY A 52 -3.57 8.52 -20.50
N HIS A 53 -3.30 9.77 -20.90
CA HIS A 53 -4.34 10.80 -20.97
C HIS A 53 -5.22 10.71 -22.22
N LYS A 54 -4.84 9.91 -23.22
CA LYS A 54 -5.63 9.75 -24.47
C LYS A 54 -6.91 8.93 -24.27
N ASN A 55 -6.95 8.07 -23.25
CA ASN A 55 -8.12 7.25 -22.95
C ASN A 55 -8.16 6.97 -21.45
N PRO A 56 -8.53 7.99 -20.65
CA PRO A 56 -8.63 7.82 -19.20
C PRO A 56 -9.82 6.93 -18.85
N LEU A 57 -9.85 6.46 -17.60
CA LEU A 57 -11.03 5.81 -17.04
C LEU A 57 -12.05 6.89 -16.70
N GLU A 58 -13.26 6.78 -17.23
CA GLU A 58 -14.38 7.66 -16.89
C GLU A 58 -15.42 6.91 -16.07
N LEU A 59 -15.77 7.45 -14.90
CA LEU A 59 -16.81 6.91 -14.04
C LEU A 59 -17.66 8.06 -13.47
N TYR A 60 -18.95 8.02 -13.74
CA TYR A 60 -19.92 9.00 -13.21
C TYR A 60 -19.51 10.48 -13.42
N GLY A 61 -18.97 10.79 -14.60
CA GLY A 61 -18.52 12.14 -14.94
C GLY A 61 -17.17 12.54 -14.31
N GLN A 62 -16.50 11.63 -13.65
CA GLN A 62 -15.13 11.81 -13.14
C GLN A 62 -14.14 11.10 -14.04
N THR A 63 -13.00 11.75 -14.28
CA THR A 63 -11.94 11.27 -15.17
C THR A 63 -10.70 10.90 -14.34
N TYR A 64 -10.17 9.70 -14.55
CA TYR A 64 -9.02 9.13 -13.83
C TYR A 64 -7.88 8.88 -14.81
N HIS A 65 -6.82 9.68 -14.70
CA HIS A 65 -5.65 9.59 -15.59
C HIS A 65 -4.52 8.77 -14.95
N CYS A 66 -3.72 8.10 -15.79
CA CYS A 66 -2.44 7.60 -15.36
C CYS A 66 -1.44 8.77 -15.24
N TRP A 67 -0.48 8.68 -14.32
CA TRP A 67 0.58 9.67 -14.16
C TRP A 67 1.40 9.86 -15.44
N LYS A 68 1.59 8.80 -16.25
CA LYS A 68 2.31 8.86 -17.52
C LYS A 68 1.38 9.29 -18.63
N LYS A 69 1.56 10.50 -19.13
CA LYS A 69 0.67 11.15 -20.12
C LYS A 69 0.49 10.33 -21.41
N GLU A 70 1.59 9.75 -21.92
CA GLU A 70 1.60 8.94 -23.14
C GLU A 70 1.05 7.52 -22.92
N GLY A 71 0.91 7.11 -21.66
CA GLY A 71 0.52 5.77 -21.27
C GLY A 71 1.70 4.80 -21.21
N HIS A 72 1.42 3.59 -20.74
CA HIS A 72 2.39 2.51 -20.59
C HIS A 72 2.25 1.43 -21.69
N GLY A 73 1.20 1.52 -22.52
CA GLY A 73 0.82 0.46 -23.44
C GLY A 73 0.19 -0.73 -22.71
N TYR A 74 0.35 -1.92 -23.28
CA TYR A 74 -0.09 -3.15 -22.63
C TYR A 74 0.84 -3.51 -21.48
N VAL A 75 0.30 -3.57 -20.26
CA VAL A 75 1.02 -3.94 -19.04
C VAL A 75 0.30 -5.09 -18.33
N ASN A 76 1.06 -6.08 -17.88
CA ASN A 76 0.60 -7.06 -16.90
C ASN A 76 0.86 -6.55 -15.47
N MET A 77 0.54 -7.35 -14.46
CA MET A 77 0.69 -6.95 -13.05
C MET A 77 2.13 -6.58 -12.69
N ARG A 78 3.12 -7.36 -13.16
CA ARG A 78 4.55 -7.10 -12.90
C ARG A 78 5.00 -5.77 -13.50
N GLU A 79 4.71 -5.56 -14.79
CA GLU A 79 5.06 -4.31 -15.48
C GLU A 79 4.31 -3.10 -14.90
N ALA A 80 3.06 -3.30 -14.48
CA ALA A 80 2.26 -2.26 -13.83
C ALA A 80 2.81 -1.87 -12.45
N MET A 81 3.28 -2.84 -11.66
CA MET A 81 3.99 -2.59 -10.40
C MET A 81 5.31 -1.86 -10.64
N LYS A 82 6.16 -2.39 -11.54
CA LYS A 82 7.45 -1.83 -11.91
C LYS A 82 7.37 -0.36 -12.29
N GLN A 83 6.40 0.00 -13.13
CA GLN A 83 6.22 1.34 -13.67
C GLN A 83 5.14 2.15 -12.94
N SER A 84 4.58 1.62 -11.86
CA SER A 84 3.51 2.26 -11.07
C SER A 84 2.31 2.73 -11.91
N CYS A 85 1.82 1.90 -12.84
CA CYS A 85 0.74 2.24 -13.76
C CYS A 85 -0.61 2.39 -13.07
N ASP A 86 -1.13 3.62 -12.92
CA ASP A 86 -2.41 3.85 -12.24
C ASP A 86 -3.58 3.20 -12.98
N THR A 87 -3.61 3.23 -14.31
CA THR A 87 -4.69 2.64 -15.12
C THR A 87 -4.87 1.15 -14.81
N TYR A 88 -3.77 0.40 -14.63
CA TYR A 88 -3.84 -1.00 -14.24
C TYR A 88 -4.48 -1.16 -12.87
N PHE A 89 -4.04 -0.33 -11.90
CA PHE A 89 -4.54 -0.38 -10.53
C PHE A 89 -5.98 0.10 -10.40
N TYR A 90 -6.43 1.06 -11.22
CA TYR A 90 -7.85 1.40 -11.32
C TYR A 90 -8.69 0.18 -11.72
N GLU A 91 -8.26 -0.55 -12.75
CA GLU A 91 -9.01 -1.69 -13.27
C GLU A 91 -9.07 -2.87 -12.28
N ILE A 92 -7.93 -3.25 -11.67
CA ILE A 92 -7.96 -4.34 -10.69
C ILE A 92 -8.71 -3.96 -9.41
N SER A 93 -8.62 -2.71 -8.96
CA SER A 93 -9.36 -2.25 -7.77
C SER A 93 -10.86 -2.21 -8.02
N ARG A 94 -11.29 -1.79 -9.21
CA ARG A 94 -12.68 -1.80 -9.63
C ARG A 94 -13.27 -3.22 -9.59
N ARG A 95 -12.51 -4.23 -10.02
CA ARG A 95 -12.90 -5.64 -9.98
C ARG A 95 -12.87 -6.24 -8.58
N LEU A 96 -11.87 -5.85 -7.78
CA LEU A 96 -11.65 -6.36 -6.43
C LEU A 96 -12.74 -5.88 -5.46
N GLY A 97 -13.08 -4.58 -5.55
CA GLY A 97 -13.94 -3.91 -4.57
C GLY A 97 -13.17 -3.48 -3.32
N VAL A 98 -13.68 -2.42 -2.68
CA VAL A 98 -13.00 -1.81 -1.51
C VAL A 98 -13.00 -2.71 -0.28
N ASP A 99 -14.01 -3.55 -0.10
CA ASP A 99 -14.14 -4.37 1.13
C ASP A 99 -13.05 -5.45 1.20
N LYS A 100 -12.80 -6.17 0.09
CA LYS A 100 -11.70 -7.14 0.00
C LYS A 100 -10.33 -6.48 0.12
N LEU A 101 -10.15 -5.31 -0.51
CA LEU A 101 -8.94 -4.52 -0.35
C LEU A 101 -8.72 -4.12 1.11
N SER A 102 -9.77 -3.61 1.77
CA SER A 102 -9.74 -3.19 3.18
C SER A 102 -9.38 -4.35 4.10
N GLU A 103 -9.95 -5.54 3.87
CA GLU A 103 -9.64 -6.74 4.65
C GLU A 103 -8.15 -7.11 4.55
N THR A 104 -7.62 -7.22 3.32
CA THR A 104 -6.20 -7.54 3.11
C THR A 104 -5.28 -6.48 3.72
N ALA A 105 -5.58 -5.20 3.53
CA ALA A 105 -4.80 -4.11 4.09
C ALA A 105 -4.75 -4.15 5.63
N LYS A 106 -5.89 -4.42 6.28
CA LYS A 106 -5.98 -4.57 7.74
C LYS A 106 -5.22 -5.79 8.26
N ASN A 107 -5.24 -6.90 7.54
CA ASN A 107 -4.46 -8.09 7.87
C ASN A 107 -2.96 -7.80 7.86
N PHE A 108 -2.51 -6.95 6.94
CA PHE A 108 -1.12 -6.48 6.88
C PHE A 108 -0.79 -5.31 7.82
N GLY A 109 -1.66 -4.98 8.78
CA GLY A 109 -1.38 -4.05 9.89
C GLY A 109 -1.78 -2.60 9.62
N LEU A 110 -2.38 -2.29 8.47
CA LEU A 110 -2.89 -0.95 8.20
C LEU A 110 -4.22 -0.68 8.93
N GLY A 111 -4.49 0.56 9.27
CA GLY A 111 -5.75 0.98 9.88
C GLY A 111 -5.89 0.66 11.38
N LYS A 112 -4.78 0.35 12.06
CA LYS A 112 -4.72 0.15 13.52
C LYS A 112 -3.35 0.57 14.06
N LYS A 113 -3.28 0.88 15.36
CA LYS A 113 -2.01 1.13 16.05
C LYS A 113 -1.08 -0.08 15.94
N VAL A 114 0.19 0.17 15.66
CA VAL A 114 1.24 -0.86 15.54
C VAL A 114 1.72 -1.30 16.92
N PHE A 115 1.85 -0.33 17.84
CA PHE A 115 2.33 -0.57 19.21
C PHE A 115 1.21 -0.59 20.27
N GLY A 116 -0.06 -0.53 19.84
CA GLY A 116 -1.22 -0.58 20.73
C GLY A 116 -1.27 0.60 21.68
N GLU A 117 -1.34 0.33 22.98
CA GLU A 117 -1.45 1.38 24.01
C GLU A 117 -0.09 1.94 24.48
N LEU A 118 1.02 1.51 23.87
CA LEU A 118 2.36 1.95 24.29
C LEU A 118 2.60 3.44 24.03
N PHE A 119 1.95 4.00 23.02
CA PHE A 119 2.06 5.42 22.67
C PHE A 119 0.67 6.06 22.54
N ASP A 120 0.36 6.98 23.44
CA ASP A 120 -0.93 7.70 23.45
C ASP A 120 -1.22 8.45 22.15
N ASN A 121 -0.16 8.96 21.51
CA ASN A 121 -0.25 9.78 20.30
C ASN A 121 -0.15 8.96 19.00
N GLU A 122 -0.06 7.63 19.07
CA GLU A 122 -0.09 6.79 17.88
C GLU A 122 -1.46 6.85 17.20
N LYS A 123 -1.46 7.08 15.89
CA LYS A 123 -2.69 7.15 15.07
C LYS A 123 -3.02 5.81 14.44
N ASN A 124 -4.32 5.52 14.36
CA ASN A 124 -4.84 4.32 13.71
C ASN A 124 -4.72 4.35 12.17
N GLY A 125 -4.55 5.53 11.57
CA GLY A 125 -4.83 5.65 10.15
C GLY A 125 -6.31 5.40 9.83
N LEU A 126 -6.61 5.22 8.56
CA LEU A 126 -7.95 4.88 8.07
C LEU A 126 -7.83 3.98 6.83
N ILE A 127 -8.35 2.77 6.92
CA ILE A 127 -8.57 1.89 5.77
C ILE A 127 -10.07 1.82 5.54
N PRO A 128 -10.58 2.59 4.56
CA PRO A 128 -12.01 2.72 4.33
C PRO A 128 -12.62 1.44 3.75
N ASN A 129 -13.91 1.24 4.02
CA ASN A 129 -14.75 0.23 3.39
C ASN A 129 -16.20 0.71 3.32
N THR A 130 -17.08 -0.10 2.74
CA THR A 130 -18.50 0.24 2.58
C THR A 130 -19.17 0.53 3.91
N THR A 131 -18.96 -0.33 4.91
CA THR A 131 -19.52 -0.21 6.27
C THR A 131 -19.03 1.05 6.98
N TRP A 132 -17.72 1.32 6.91
CA TRP A 132 -17.15 2.54 7.50
C TRP A 132 -17.83 3.80 6.93
N LYS A 133 -17.95 3.90 5.61
CA LYS A 133 -18.54 5.08 4.99
C LYS A 133 -20.00 5.27 5.38
N LYS A 134 -20.76 4.17 5.45
CA LYS A 134 -22.16 4.22 5.88
C LYS A 134 -22.30 4.72 7.31
N ASN A 135 -21.44 4.20 8.21
CA ASN A 135 -21.50 4.55 9.63
C ASN A 135 -20.96 5.95 9.92
N ALA A 136 -19.84 6.33 9.29
CA ALA A 136 -19.17 7.61 9.57
C ALA A 136 -19.80 8.80 8.84
N LEU A 137 -20.32 8.60 7.62
CA LEU A 137 -20.78 9.68 6.74
C LEU A 137 -22.27 9.57 6.36
N GLY A 138 -22.97 8.49 6.73
CA GLY A 138 -24.36 8.23 6.35
C GLY A 138 -24.57 8.00 4.85
N LYS A 139 -23.50 7.82 4.06
CA LYS A 139 -23.51 7.73 2.60
C LYS A 139 -23.13 6.35 2.10
N ASN A 140 -23.67 5.97 0.94
CA ASN A 140 -23.24 4.75 0.26
C ASN A 140 -21.85 4.95 -0.36
N TRP A 141 -21.11 3.83 -0.51
CA TRP A 141 -19.82 3.81 -1.20
C TRP A 141 -20.02 3.95 -2.72
N LEU A 142 -19.14 4.70 -3.36
CA LEU A 142 -19.15 4.89 -4.81
C LEU A 142 -17.97 4.15 -5.45
N LEU A 143 -18.17 3.65 -6.68
CA LEU A 143 -17.13 2.91 -7.40
C LEU A 143 -15.87 3.77 -7.66
N GLY A 144 -16.04 5.06 -7.93
CA GLY A 144 -14.91 5.99 -8.08
C GLY A 144 -14.03 6.09 -6.82
N GLU A 145 -14.61 5.93 -5.63
CA GLU A 145 -13.85 5.91 -4.38
C GLU A 145 -12.99 4.63 -4.25
N THR A 146 -13.49 3.49 -4.76
CA THR A 146 -12.69 2.25 -4.85
C THR A 146 -11.46 2.46 -5.74
N VAL A 147 -11.67 3.07 -6.90
CA VAL A 147 -10.61 3.33 -7.89
C VAL A 147 -9.51 4.20 -7.29
N ILE A 148 -9.88 5.30 -6.63
CA ILE A 148 -8.93 6.21 -5.97
C ILE A 148 -8.23 5.52 -4.79
N THR A 149 -8.96 4.73 -4.00
CA THR A 149 -8.39 3.97 -2.87
C THR A 149 -7.34 2.98 -3.37
N GLY A 150 -7.54 2.38 -4.54
CA GLY A 150 -6.60 1.45 -5.17
C GLY A 150 -5.24 2.03 -5.57
N ILE A 151 -5.13 3.35 -5.63
CA ILE A 151 -3.85 4.05 -5.84
C ILE A 151 -3.40 4.81 -4.58
N GLY A 152 -4.02 4.53 -3.44
CA GLY A 152 -3.64 5.09 -2.15
C GLY A 152 -4.06 6.53 -1.93
N GLN A 153 -5.19 6.95 -2.51
CA GLN A 153 -5.75 8.27 -2.36
C GLN A 153 -7.22 8.23 -1.89
N GLY A 154 -7.87 9.37 -1.78
CA GLY A 154 -9.22 9.47 -1.23
C GLY A 154 -9.23 9.41 0.31
N TYR A 155 -10.08 8.58 0.88
CA TYR A 155 -10.22 8.49 2.33
C TYR A 155 -9.10 7.69 3.02
N ILE A 156 -8.31 6.90 2.27
CA ILE A 156 -7.26 6.07 2.87
C ILE A 156 -6.16 6.92 3.50
N GLN A 157 -5.82 6.59 4.74
CA GLN A 157 -4.76 7.24 5.50
C GLN A 157 -3.96 6.20 6.27
N THR A 158 -2.65 6.36 6.26
CA THR A 158 -1.72 5.47 6.97
C THR A 158 -0.65 6.29 7.70
N THR A 159 -0.08 5.70 8.73
CA THR A 159 1.14 6.24 9.33
C THR A 159 2.39 5.62 8.67
N PRO A 160 3.55 6.30 8.68
CA PRO A 160 4.79 5.72 8.15
C PRO A 160 5.16 4.39 8.79
N ILE A 161 4.93 4.22 10.09
CA ILE A 161 5.23 2.95 10.77
C ILE A 161 4.32 1.80 10.28
N GLN A 162 3.07 2.08 9.95
CA GLN A 162 2.17 1.08 9.35
C GLN A 162 2.67 0.64 7.97
N LEU A 163 3.13 1.57 7.14
CA LEU A 163 3.72 1.24 5.84
C LEU A 163 5.01 0.44 5.98
N CYS A 164 5.84 0.78 6.97
CA CYS A 164 7.03 0.00 7.31
C CYS A 164 6.68 -1.43 7.69
N LEU A 165 5.72 -1.63 8.60
CA LEU A 165 5.25 -2.95 9.02
C LEU A 165 4.69 -3.76 7.85
N MET A 166 3.83 -3.15 7.04
CA MET A 166 3.27 -3.77 5.83
C MET A 166 4.38 -4.24 4.89
N THR A 167 5.36 -3.38 4.62
CA THR A 167 6.48 -3.68 3.72
C THR A 167 7.35 -4.81 4.28
N ALA A 168 7.67 -4.77 5.57
CA ALA A 168 8.44 -5.82 6.24
C ALA A 168 7.73 -7.19 6.17
N GLN A 169 6.41 -7.21 6.34
CA GLN A 169 5.60 -8.43 6.21
C GLN A 169 5.52 -8.96 4.77
N ILE A 170 5.56 -8.09 3.78
CA ILE A 170 5.71 -8.53 2.38
C ILE A 170 7.10 -9.10 2.16
N ALA A 171 8.15 -8.42 2.63
CA ALA A 171 9.54 -8.80 2.44
C ALA A 171 9.90 -10.15 3.09
N ASN A 172 9.31 -10.47 4.26
CA ASN A 172 9.55 -11.75 4.94
C ASN A 172 8.70 -12.92 4.42
N GLY A 173 8.01 -12.76 3.30
CA GLY A 173 7.18 -13.82 2.71
C GLY A 173 5.76 -13.92 3.27
N GLY A 174 5.22 -12.86 3.82
CA GLY A 174 3.85 -12.78 4.32
C GLY A 174 3.65 -13.30 5.74
N HIS A 175 4.72 -13.44 6.51
CA HIS A 175 4.63 -13.78 7.93
C HIS A 175 4.32 -12.53 8.77
N LYS A 176 3.43 -12.69 9.75
CA LYS A 176 3.05 -11.62 10.66
C LYS A 176 4.24 -11.21 11.52
N ILE A 177 4.45 -9.89 11.65
CA ILE A 177 5.49 -9.30 12.49
C ILE A 177 4.83 -8.58 13.67
N TYR A 178 5.40 -8.73 14.86
CA TYR A 178 5.08 -7.96 16.05
C TYR A 178 6.28 -7.06 16.37
N PRO A 179 6.25 -5.77 15.96
CA PRO A 179 7.37 -4.86 16.20
C PRO A 179 7.66 -4.71 17.70
N LYS A 180 8.93 -4.76 18.08
CA LYS A 180 9.40 -4.58 19.46
C LYS A 180 10.36 -3.39 19.52
N LEU A 181 10.29 -2.60 20.60
CA LEU A 181 11.18 -1.47 20.85
C LEU A 181 12.34 -1.84 21.76
N VAL A 182 12.18 -2.89 22.52
CA VAL A 182 13.18 -3.39 23.46
C VAL A 182 13.52 -4.83 23.07
N LEU A 183 14.82 -5.11 22.97
CA LEU A 183 15.30 -6.49 22.79
C LEU A 183 15.00 -7.28 24.05
N ASP A 184 14.18 -8.31 23.91
CA ASP A 184 13.98 -9.31 24.95
C ASP A 184 15.09 -10.36 24.83
N LYS A 185 15.87 -10.55 25.90
CA LYS A 185 16.94 -11.57 25.95
C LYS A 185 16.38 -12.99 25.89
N ASN A 186 15.11 -13.18 26.21
CA ASN A 186 14.41 -14.47 26.19
C ASN A 186 13.55 -14.65 24.92
N TYR A 187 13.88 -13.95 23.83
CA TYR A 187 13.19 -14.11 22.57
C TYR A 187 13.37 -15.55 22.06
N ASN A 188 12.31 -16.34 22.14
CA ASN A 188 12.22 -17.61 21.46
C ASN A 188 11.86 -17.36 20.00
N GLU A 189 12.73 -17.79 19.08
CA GLU A 189 12.47 -17.78 17.63
C GLU A 189 11.28 -18.68 17.23
N ASP A 190 10.78 -19.49 18.16
CA ASP A 190 9.65 -20.41 17.98
C ASP A 190 8.25 -19.75 18.00
N ASP A 191 8.12 -18.45 18.12
CA ASP A 191 6.88 -17.76 17.83
C ASP A 191 6.56 -17.98 16.35
N LYS A 192 5.84 -19.06 16.06
CA LYS A 192 5.35 -19.41 14.72
C LYS A 192 4.52 -18.24 14.21
N PHE A 193 5.17 -17.39 13.45
CA PHE A 193 4.51 -16.24 12.83
C PHE A 193 3.38 -16.73 11.93
N ASN A 194 2.17 -16.33 12.26
CA ASN A 194 1.00 -16.66 11.45
C ASN A 194 1.18 -16.11 10.03
N LEU A 195 0.95 -16.97 9.06
CA LEU A 195 0.99 -16.58 7.66
C LEU A 195 -0.24 -15.71 7.34
N LEU A 196 -0.03 -14.56 6.75
CA LEU A 196 -1.07 -13.57 6.40
C LEU A 196 -1.69 -13.80 5.02
N ILE A 197 -1.20 -14.79 4.29
CA ILE A 197 -1.55 -15.11 2.91
C ILE A 197 -1.99 -16.56 2.79
N LYS A 198 -2.78 -16.84 1.75
CA LYS A 198 -3.25 -18.20 1.42
C LYS A 198 -2.28 -18.93 0.49
N ASN A 199 -1.68 -18.19 -0.47
CA ASN A 199 -0.80 -18.76 -1.48
C ASN A 199 0.58 -18.07 -1.48
N ARG A 200 1.63 -18.88 -1.20
CA ARG A 200 3.02 -18.41 -1.18
C ARG A 200 3.54 -17.94 -2.53
N ASP A 201 3.00 -18.41 -3.63
CA ASP A 201 3.43 -17.98 -4.96
C ASP A 201 2.96 -16.55 -5.25
N ASN A 202 1.82 -16.13 -4.68
CA ASN A 202 1.35 -14.75 -4.80
C ASN A 202 2.31 -13.76 -4.16
N ILE A 203 2.78 -14.04 -2.94
CA ILE A 203 3.70 -13.11 -2.25
C ILE A 203 5.08 -13.08 -2.92
N LYS A 204 5.60 -14.22 -3.39
CA LYS A 204 6.84 -14.28 -4.17
C LYS A 204 6.74 -13.46 -5.45
N PHE A 205 5.60 -13.55 -6.15
CA PHE A 205 5.35 -12.74 -7.32
C PHE A 205 5.35 -11.25 -7.00
N ILE A 206 4.72 -10.84 -5.89
CA ILE A 206 4.71 -9.44 -5.44
C ILE A 206 6.13 -8.96 -5.09
N GLN A 207 6.94 -9.80 -4.41
CA GLN A 207 8.34 -9.49 -4.10
C GLN A 207 9.16 -9.28 -5.38
N ASP A 208 9.04 -10.15 -6.37
CA ASP A 208 9.69 -10.00 -7.68
C ASP A 208 9.24 -8.72 -8.41
N ALA A 209 7.96 -8.41 -8.36
CA ALA A 209 7.42 -7.20 -8.98
C ALA A 209 7.94 -5.92 -8.30
N ILE A 210 8.10 -5.90 -6.97
CA ILE A 210 8.71 -4.79 -6.22
C ILE A 210 10.20 -4.69 -6.57
N PHE A 211 10.91 -5.82 -6.60
CA PHE A 211 12.32 -5.87 -7.00
C PHE A 211 12.53 -5.24 -8.38
N SER A 212 11.66 -5.54 -9.34
CA SER A 212 11.74 -4.97 -10.69
C SER A 212 11.61 -3.45 -10.72
N SER A 213 10.83 -2.86 -9.80
CA SER A 213 10.68 -1.40 -9.69
C SER A 213 11.98 -0.70 -9.31
N THR A 214 12.85 -1.37 -8.54
CA THR A 214 14.11 -0.82 -8.06
C THR A 214 15.28 -1.22 -8.96
N ASN A 215 15.30 -2.45 -9.47
CA ASN A 215 16.50 -3.03 -10.09
C ASN A 215 16.45 -3.12 -11.63
N GLU A 216 15.30 -2.83 -12.24
CA GLU A 216 15.19 -2.88 -13.70
C GLU A 216 14.99 -1.51 -14.34
N ILE A 217 15.50 -1.36 -15.57
CA ILE A 217 15.29 -0.16 -16.39
C ILE A 217 13.77 0.11 -16.53
N ARG A 218 13.38 1.37 -16.46
CA ARG A 218 11.99 1.89 -16.39
C ARG A 218 11.28 1.66 -15.06
N GLY A 219 11.92 1.04 -14.08
CA GLY A 219 11.39 1.01 -12.72
C GLY A 219 11.34 2.41 -12.11
N THR A 220 10.25 2.73 -11.41
CA THR A 220 10.06 4.10 -10.85
C THR A 220 11.08 4.43 -9.76
N SER A 221 11.66 3.42 -9.12
CA SER A 221 12.69 3.55 -8.07
C SER A 221 14.10 3.19 -8.56
N TYR A 222 14.29 2.94 -9.87
CA TYR A 222 15.57 2.50 -10.44
C TYR A 222 16.74 3.44 -10.11
N ARG A 223 16.50 4.75 -10.08
CA ARG A 223 17.53 5.75 -9.76
C ARG A 223 17.95 5.76 -8.29
N SER A 224 17.13 5.17 -7.43
CA SER A 224 17.36 5.09 -5.98
C SER A 224 17.82 3.70 -5.53
N ARG A 225 18.19 2.82 -6.46
CA ARG A 225 18.68 1.49 -6.12
C ARG A 225 20.00 1.57 -5.36
N ILE A 226 20.23 0.60 -4.51
CA ILE A 226 21.50 0.42 -3.82
C ILE A 226 22.36 -0.48 -4.69
N ASP A 227 23.50 0.03 -5.17
CA ASP A 227 24.42 -0.70 -6.06
C ASP A 227 25.40 -1.63 -5.28
N ASP A 228 25.29 -1.73 -3.97
CA ASP A 228 26.09 -2.62 -3.13
C ASP A 228 25.54 -4.05 -3.20
N PRO A 229 26.34 -5.06 -3.67
CA PRO A 229 25.91 -6.45 -3.77
C PRO A 229 25.40 -7.08 -2.45
N LYS A 230 25.79 -6.52 -1.31
CA LYS A 230 25.34 -6.97 0.00
C LYS A 230 23.83 -6.71 0.23
N TYR A 231 23.23 -5.80 -0.52
CA TYR A 231 21.84 -5.36 -0.37
C TYR A 231 20.99 -5.59 -1.64
N GLN A 232 21.50 -6.38 -2.57
CA GLN A 232 20.78 -6.79 -3.79
C GLN A 232 20.14 -8.17 -3.64
#